data_ac23bd5438a8522ffdc1350a82db8e40
#
_entry.id   ac23bd5438a8522ffdc1350a82db8e40
#
_cell.length_a   1.000
_cell.length_b   1.000
_cell.length_c   1.000
_cell.angle_alpha   90.00
_cell.angle_beta   90.00
_cell.angle_gamma   90.00
#
_symmetry.space_group_name_H-M   'P 1'
#
loop_
_entity.id
_entity.type
_entity.pdbx_description
1 polymer ?
#
loop_
_entity_poly.entity_id
_entity_poly.type
_entity_poly.pdbx_seq_one_letter_code
_entity_poly.pdbx_strand_id
1 'polypeptide(L)'
;LIKNSDVAKAMRDLGFLTEMMEEDPNVQFRARAYYRAADTIASLQENVIDIYGRQGVNGLLEIPAVGKAIASKIEEYLKGGKIQHLEELKAKVPIDIDELYGIEGIGPKTIKMFYDKLQIKNLADLEKAATEGKLKTLPGFTEKKEQDIFKRIEFFKRGKGRLIIGEVYPLVKQIEKRLQHIAGVKNAVAAGSIRRMKETIGDIDYLVAANDPKRVIDFFVKMPEVQEILGMGQAKAFVKLASGIDADLLVVPEESWGAALQYFTGSKEHSVQLRKIAISKGFRLNEWGVFKGDKRIAGATEEEVYKTLGLQWIPPEMRENAGEIELGRQDKVPKLVEYGSLKGDLQVHSENSDGTATIEEMARGAKAFGLDYIAITDHTKSLKLAGGLEEQELLEQADKISQLNDRLREEFRILSSAEVNIMKDGSLDIPNTVLDKLDIVGAAI
;
A
#
# COMPACT_ATOMS: atom_id res chain seq x y z
N LEU A 1 -3.32 10.83 22.11
CA LEU A 1 -4.64 10.95 21.45
C LEU A 1 -4.98 9.58 20.83
N ILE A 2 -6.14 8.99 21.19
CA ILE A 2 -6.62 7.72 20.59
C ILE A 2 -7.02 7.99 19.13
N LYS A 3 -6.49 7.20 18.19
CA LYS A 3 -6.79 7.29 16.77
C LYS A 3 -7.78 6.20 16.36
N ASN A 4 -8.44 6.37 15.21
CA ASN A 4 -9.29 5.33 14.62
C ASN A 4 -8.51 4.01 14.42
N SER A 5 -7.24 4.09 14.03
CA SER A 5 -6.35 2.92 13.88
C SER A 5 -6.21 2.10 15.17
N ASP A 6 -6.15 2.77 16.32
CA ASP A 6 -5.97 2.10 17.61
C ASP A 6 -7.24 1.33 18.02
N VAL A 7 -8.42 1.98 17.82
CA VAL A 7 -9.73 1.37 18.07
C VAL A 7 -9.98 0.21 17.10
N ALA A 8 -9.68 0.40 15.83
CA ALA A 8 -9.81 -0.64 14.79
C ALA A 8 -8.91 -1.85 15.11
N LYS A 9 -7.66 -1.60 15.53
CA LYS A 9 -6.74 -2.67 15.96
C LYS A 9 -7.32 -3.44 17.15
N ALA A 10 -7.81 -2.76 18.18
CA ALA A 10 -8.41 -3.42 19.34
C ALA A 10 -9.62 -4.29 18.95
N MET A 11 -10.44 -3.82 18.00
CA MET A 11 -11.57 -4.62 17.47
C MET A 11 -11.09 -5.83 16.66
N ARG A 12 -10.05 -5.72 15.83
CA ARG A 12 -9.46 -6.85 15.09
C ARG A 12 -8.87 -7.89 16.03
N ASP A 13 -8.08 -7.47 17.02
CA ASP A 13 -7.51 -8.36 18.03
C ASP A 13 -8.62 -9.12 18.78
N LEU A 14 -9.70 -8.42 19.13
CA LEU A 14 -10.84 -9.03 19.79
C LEU A 14 -11.55 -10.05 18.90
N GLY A 15 -11.76 -9.71 17.62
CA GLY A 15 -12.31 -10.64 16.63
C GLY A 15 -11.46 -11.90 16.48
N PHE A 16 -10.16 -11.71 16.37
CA PHE A 16 -9.16 -12.78 16.23
C PHE A 16 -9.17 -13.73 17.43
N LEU A 17 -9.04 -13.20 18.65
CA LEU A 17 -9.02 -14.01 19.86
C LEU A 17 -10.37 -14.67 20.15
N THR A 18 -11.48 -14.00 19.80
CA THR A 18 -12.82 -14.61 19.86
C THR A 18 -12.89 -15.82 18.93
N GLU A 19 -12.49 -15.71 17.68
CA GLU A 19 -12.49 -16.81 16.71
C GLU A 19 -11.54 -17.94 17.12
N MET A 20 -10.41 -17.61 17.74
CA MET A 20 -9.40 -18.55 18.17
C MET A 20 -9.81 -19.33 19.41
N MET A 21 -10.44 -18.69 20.40
CA MET A 21 -10.59 -19.21 21.77
C MET A 21 -11.97 -19.74 22.08
N GLU A 22 -13.01 -19.27 21.41
CA GLU A 22 -14.36 -19.64 21.74
C GLU A 22 -14.88 -20.78 20.85
N GLU A 23 -15.57 -21.76 21.47
CA GLU A 23 -16.11 -22.95 20.78
C GLU A 23 -17.63 -22.86 20.54
N ASP A 24 -18.22 -21.64 20.68
CA ASP A 24 -19.63 -21.38 20.44
C ASP A 24 -19.97 -21.50 18.94
N PRO A 25 -21.09 -22.13 18.57
CA PRO A 25 -21.56 -22.18 17.18
C PRO A 25 -21.67 -20.80 16.48
N ASN A 26 -21.93 -19.75 17.27
CA ASN A 26 -22.05 -18.37 16.77
C ASN A 26 -20.74 -17.58 16.80
N VAL A 27 -19.61 -18.20 17.17
CA VAL A 27 -18.32 -17.51 17.29
C VAL A 27 -17.89 -16.80 16.02
N GLN A 28 -18.14 -17.41 14.86
CA GLN A 28 -17.80 -16.81 13.57
C GLN A 28 -18.61 -15.55 13.27
N PHE A 29 -19.88 -15.49 13.67
CA PHE A 29 -20.70 -14.27 13.51
C PHE A 29 -20.20 -13.14 14.39
N ARG A 30 -19.81 -13.45 15.64
CA ARG A 30 -19.24 -12.43 16.56
C ARG A 30 -17.89 -11.94 16.07
N ALA A 31 -17.01 -12.82 15.68
CA ALA A 31 -15.71 -12.44 15.13
C ALA A 31 -15.83 -11.55 13.88
N ARG A 32 -16.71 -11.93 12.94
CA ARG A 32 -17.01 -11.12 11.74
C ARG A 32 -17.59 -9.75 12.08
N ALA A 33 -18.43 -9.67 13.12
CA ALA A 33 -18.96 -8.37 13.54
C ALA A 33 -17.85 -7.44 14.05
N TYR A 34 -16.87 -7.97 14.78
CA TYR A 34 -15.70 -7.21 15.21
C TYR A 34 -14.81 -6.79 14.04
N TYR A 35 -14.56 -7.67 13.07
CA TYR A 35 -13.79 -7.33 11.87
C TYR A 35 -14.47 -6.23 11.05
N ARG A 36 -15.79 -6.34 10.80
CA ARG A 36 -16.54 -5.31 10.07
C ARG A 36 -16.51 -3.96 10.79
N ALA A 37 -16.70 -3.96 12.11
CA ALA A 37 -16.60 -2.73 12.88
C ALA A 37 -15.19 -2.13 12.81
N ALA A 38 -14.16 -2.96 12.87
CA ALA A 38 -12.76 -2.52 12.73
C ALA A 38 -12.52 -1.86 11.36
N ASP A 39 -12.99 -2.48 10.28
CA ASP A 39 -12.82 -1.97 8.92
C ASP A 39 -13.58 -0.66 8.72
N THR A 40 -14.82 -0.60 9.21
CA THR A 40 -15.62 0.64 9.19
C THR A 40 -14.93 1.76 9.95
N ILE A 41 -14.46 1.50 11.18
CA ILE A 41 -13.80 2.50 12.02
C ILE A 41 -12.49 2.98 11.36
N ALA A 42 -11.73 2.07 10.76
CA ALA A 42 -10.49 2.42 10.06
C ALA A 42 -10.73 3.34 8.85
N SER A 43 -11.88 3.22 8.19
CA SER A 43 -12.26 4.02 7.01
C SER A 43 -12.96 5.34 7.34
N LEU A 44 -13.34 5.60 8.61
CA LEU A 44 -14.00 6.84 8.98
C LEU A 44 -13.08 8.05 8.77
N GLN A 45 -13.62 9.08 8.13
CA GLN A 45 -12.91 10.37 7.96
C GLN A 45 -12.82 11.14 9.28
N GLU A 46 -13.82 10.99 10.16
CA GLU A 46 -13.86 11.62 11.47
C GLU A 46 -13.35 10.65 12.54
N ASN A 47 -12.66 11.18 13.57
CA ASN A 47 -12.21 10.34 14.67
C ASN A 47 -13.39 9.86 15.53
N VAL A 48 -13.41 8.57 15.84
CA VAL A 48 -14.44 7.95 16.71
C VAL A 48 -14.52 8.64 18.09
N ILE A 49 -13.39 9.13 18.60
CA ILE A 49 -13.34 9.88 19.87
C ILE A 49 -14.13 11.21 19.79
N ASP A 50 -14.11 11.87 18.64
CA ASP A 50 -14.80 13.14 18.41
C ASP A 50 -16.31 12.87 18.24
N ILE A 51 -16.71 11.81 17.52
CA ILE A 51 -18.10 11.35 17.42
C ILE A 51 -18.64 11.04 18.82
N TYR A 52 -17.89 10.26 19.60
CA TYR A 52 -18.26 9.93 20.97
C TYR A 52 -18.36 11.17 21.88
N GLY A 53 -17.43 12.11 21.74
CA GLY A 53 -17.43 13.36 22.51
C GLY A 53 -18.68 14.24 22.30
N ARG A 54 -19.24 14.23 21.08
CA ARG A 54 -20.43 15.01 20.72
C ARG A 54 -21.75 14.33 21.05
N GLN A 55 -21.87 13.03 20.81
CA GLN A 55 -23.14 12.31 20.83
C GLN A 55 -23.15 11.11 21.79
N GLY A 56 -22.02 10.87 22.48
CA GLY A 56 -21.87 9.72 23.38
C GLY A 56 -22.03 8.39 22.64
N VAL A 57 -22.60 7.41 23.35
CA VAL A 57 -22.85 6.07 22.78
C VAL A 57 -23.80 6.10 21.58
N ASN A 58 -24.73 7.07 21.52
CA ASN A 58 -25.66 7.17 20.40
C ASN A 58 -24.91 7.45 19.08
N GLY A 59 -23.91 8.32 19.09
CA GLY A 59 -23.08 8.56 17.91
C GLY A 59 -22.27 7.31 17.48
N LEU A 60 -21.85 6.48 18.42
CA LEU A 60 -21.20 5.20 18.08
C LEU A 60 -22.17 4.21 17.41
N LEU A 61 -23.44 4.23 17.81
CA LEU A 61 -24.48 3.36 17.23
C LEU A 61 -24.92 3.77 15.81
N GLU A 62 -24.61 5.00 15.40
CA GLU A 62 -24.84 5.48 14.04
C GLU A 62 -23.73 5.03 13.07
N ILE A 63 -22.59 4.56 13.59
CA ILE A 63 -21.51 4.03 12.77
C ILE A 63 -21.95 2.68 12.17
N PRO A 64 -21.90 2.48 10.84
CA PRO A 64 -22.26 1.21 10.23
C PRO A 64 -21.49 0.03 10.86
N ALA A 65 -22.15 -1.11 10.99
CA ALA A 65 -21.63 -2.32 11.64
C ALA A 65 -21.33 -2.20 13.15
N VAL A 66 -21.60 -1.08 13.81
CA VAL A 66 -21.43 -0.89 15.25
C VAL A 66 -22.76 -1.06 15.99
N GLY A 67 -23.04 -2.29 16.45
CA GLY A 67 -24.18 -2.59 17.32
C GLY A 67 -23.88 -2.30 18.81
N LYS A 68 -24.89 -2.42 19.67
CA LYS A 68 -24.80 -2.08 21.12
C LYS A 68 -23.62 -2.72 21.83
N ALA A 69 -23.34 -4.02 21.58
CA ALA A 69 -22.24 -4.73 22.21
C ALA A 69 -20.87 -4.19 21.78
N ILE A 70 -20.72 -3.80 20.51
CA ILE A 70 -19.49 -3.22 19.96
C ILE A 70 -19.33 -1.78 20.44
N ALA A 71 -20.39 -0.98 20.42
CA ALA A 71 -20.39 0.40 20.93
C ALA A 71 -19.93 0.46 22.39
N SER A 72 -20.42 -0.47 23.24
CA SER A 72 -19.97 -0.56 24.65
C SER A 72 -18.46 -0.84 24.78
N LYS A 73 -17.89 -1.69 23.91
CA LYS A 73 -16.46 -1.99 23.91
C LYS A 73 -15.61 -0.83 23.36
N ILE A 74 -16.11 -0.12 22.36
CA ILE A 74 -15.48 1.11 21.86
C ILE A 74 -15.48 2.17 22.96
N GLU A 75 -16.62 2.38 23.64
CA GLU A 75 -16.70 3.32 24.76
C GLU A 75 -15.71 2.97 25.88
N GLU A 76 -15.63 1.69 26.25
CA GLU A 76 -14.67 1.19 27.24
C GLU A 76 -13.23 1.53 26.84
N TYR A 77 -12.88 1.29 25.56
CA TYR A 77 -11.56 1.61 25.02
C TYR A 77 -11.28 3.11 25.02
N LEU A 78 -12.24 3.92 24.60
CA LEU A 78 -12.10 5.39 24.57
C LEU A 78 -11.91 6.00 25.96
N LYS A 79 -12.54 5.41 26.99
CA LYS A 79 -12.44 5.87 28.39
C LYS A 79 -11.20 5.37 29.10
N GLY A 80 -10.77 4.14 28.85
CA GLY A 80 -9.73 3.47 29.63
C GLY A 80 -8.50 3.02 28.83
N GLY A 81 -8.48 3.20 27.49
CA GLY A 81 -7.41 2.72 26.64
C GLY A 81 -7.34 1.19 26.52
N LYS A 82 -8.30 0.47 27.10
CA LYS A 82 -8.31 -1.00 27.16
C LYS A 82 -9.74 -1.51 27.06
N ILE A 83 -9.88 -2.75 26.59
CA ILE A 83 -11.13 -3.53 26.63
C ILE A 83 -10.86 -4.71 27.55
N GLN A 84 -11.54 -4.79 28.69
CA GLN A 84 -11.31 -5.82 29.69
C GLN A 84 -11.37 -7.22 29.13
N HIS A 85 -12.39 -7.51 28.32
CA HIS A 85 -12.54 -8.81 27.68
C HIS A 85 -11.38 -9.16 26.74
N LEU A 86 -10.81 -8.19 26.02
CA LEU A 86 -9.62 -8.39 25.19
C LEU A 86 -8.40 -8.75 26.06
N GLU A 87 -8.21 -8.05 27.17
CA GLU A 87 -7.10 -8.33 28.09
C GLU A 87 -7.24 -9.72 28.75
N GLU A 88 -8.45 -10.12 29.09
CA GLU A 88 -8.73 -11.47 29.60
C GLU A 88 -8.39 -12.57 28.59
N LEU A 89 -8.71 -12.34 27.29
CA LEU A 89 -8.37 -13.28 26.22
C LEU A 89 -6.85 -13.32 25.97
N LYS A 90 -6.18 -12.18 25.96
CA LYS A 90 -4.71 -12.08 25.84
C LYS A 90 -3.98 -12.79 26.98
N ALA A 91 -4.50 -12.68 28.19
CA ALA A 91 -3.93 -13.37 29.36
C ALA A 91 -4.02 -14.90 29.28
N LYS A 92 -5.09 -15.43 28.65
CA LYS A 92 -5.26 -16.86 28.45
C LYS A 92 -4.34 -17.44 27.39
N VAL A 93 -4.01 -16.67 26.36
CA VAL A 93 -3.15 -17.10 25.24
C VAL A 93 -2.13 -16.00 24.95
N PRO A 94 -0.95 -16.08 25.57
CA PRO A 94 0.10 -15.07 25.41
C PRO A 94 0.86 -15.28 24.09
N ILE A 95 0.21 -14.91 22.98
CA ILE A 95 0.80 -14.94 21.62
C ILE A 95 0.96 -13.52 21.10
N ASP A 96 1.95 -13.33 20.24
CA ASP A 96 2.07 -12.12 19.44
C ASP A 96 1.17 -12.21 18.20
N ILE A 97 -0.03 -11.59 18.29
CA ILE A 97 -1.03 -11.63 17.22
C ILE A 97 -0.49 -10.95 15.97
N ASP A 98 0.17 -9.79 16.12
CA ASP A 98 0.67 -8.99 15.00
C ASP A 98 1.72 -9.75 14.20
N GLU A 99 2.62 -10.47 14.90
CA GLU A 99 3.64 -11.26 14.22
C GLU A 99 3.07 -12.51 13.53
N LEU A 100 2.20 -13.26 14.19
CA LEU A 100 1.71 -14.53 13.67
C LEU A 100 0.61 -14.36 12.62
N TYR A 101 -0.33 -13.43 12.83
CA TYR A 101 -1.43 -13.17 11.90
C TYR A 101 -0.98 -12.36 10.68
N GLY A 102 0.11 -11.62 10.80
CA GLY A 102 0.74 -10.91 9.68
C GLY A 102 1.33 -11.83 8.60
N ILE A 103 1.44 -13.14 8.86
CA ILE A 103 1.93 -14.09 7.87
C ILE A 103 0.76 -14.58 7.01
N GLU A 104 0.80 -14.26 5.73
CA GLU A 104 -0.23 -14.63 4.77
C GLU A 104 -0.57 -16.14 4.81
N GLY A 105 -1.88 -16.45 4.85
CA GLY A 105 -2.38 -17.83 4.85
C GLY A 105 -2.30 -18.54 6.22
N ILE A 106 -1.94 -17.84 7.29
CA ILE A 106 -2.00 -18.34 8.67
C ILE A 106 -3.15 -17.64 9.39
N GLY A 107 -4.28 -18.32 9.51
CA GLY A 107 -5.47 -17.79 10.18
C GLY A 107 -5.59 -18.22 11.66
N PRO A 108 -6.60 -17.69 12.39
CA PRO A 108 -6.79 -17.92 13.83
C PRO A 108 -6.78 -19.40 14.24
N LYS A 109 -7.45 -20.26 13.48
CA LYS A 109 -7.49 -21.71 13.75
C LYS A 109 -6.13 -22.38 13.59
N THR A 110 -5.33 -21.93 12.63
CA THR A 110 -3.98 -22.44 12.40
C THR A 110 -3.06 -22.00 13.54
N ILE A 111 -3.16 -20.74 13.98
CA ILE A 111 -2.39 -20.20 15.09
C ILE A 111 -2.77 -20.92 16.40
N LYS A 112 -4.07 -21.17 16.62
CA LYS A 112 -4.50 -22.01 17.75
C LYS A 112 -3.83 -23.37 17.75
N MET A 113 -3.83 -24.05 16.61
CA MET A 113 -3.19 -25.37 16.48
C MET A 113 -1.67 -25.29 16.73
N PHE A 114 -1.00 -24.25 16.23
CA PHE A 114 0.43 -24.02 16.48
C PHE A 114 0.70 -23.80 17.98
N TYR A 115 -0.12 -22.99 18.65
CA TYR A 115 0.00 -22.76 20.08
C TYR A 115 -0.27 -24.04 20.89
N ASP A 116 -1.39 -24.71 20.63
CA ASP A 116 -1.81 -25.89 21.43
C ASP A 116 -0.85 -27.07 21.27
N LYS A 117 -0.32 -27.28 20.04
CA LYS A 117 0.49 -28.48 19.75
C LYS A 117 1.99 -28.27 19.85
N LEU A 118 2.47 -27.07 19.55
CA LEU A 118 3.90 -26.76 19.45
C LEU A 118 4.33 -25.61 20.37
N GLN A 119 3.40 -25.01 21.13
CA GLN A 119 3.65 -23.86 22.02
C GLN A 119 4.28 -22.66 21.30
N ILE A 120 3.93 -22.44 20.02
CA ILE A 120 4.40 -21.31 19.22
C ILE A 120 3.66 -20.06 19.69
N LYS A 121 4.41 -19.04 20.12
CA LYS A 121 3.87 -17.79 20.68
C LYS A 121 4.18 -16.56 19.83
N ASN A 122 5.22 -16.62 19.03
CA ASN A 122 5.74 -15.50 18.24
C ASN A 122 6.39 -16.01 16.94
N LEU A 123 6.86 -15.06 16.12
CA LEU A 123 7.51 -15.36 14.85
C LEU A 123 8.76 -16.22 15.00
N ALA A 124 9.56 -15.99 16.05
CA ALA A 124 10.80 -16.73 16.26
C ALA A 124 10.53 -18.22 16.58
N ASP A 125 9.50 -18.49 17.38
CA ASP A 125 9.07 -19.86 17.67
C ASP A 125 8.57 -20.56 16.40
N LEU A 126 7.80 -19.84 15.57
CA LEU A 126 7.26 -20.38 14.32
C LEU A 126 8.38 -20.70 13.32
N GLU A 127 9.33 -19.80 13.17
CA GLU A 127 10.50 -20.02 12.32
C GLU A 127 11.33 -21.21 12.76
N LYS A 128 11.59 -21.30 14.06
CA LYS A 128 12.31 -22.44 14.64
C LYS A 128 11.57 -23.75 14.35
N ALA A 129 10.26 -23.79 14.58
CA ALA A 129 9.44 -24.97 14.31
C ALA A 129 9.44 -25.36 12.81
N ALA A 130 9.38 -24.38 11.89
CA ALA A 130 9.47 -24.61 10.45
C ALA A 130 10.86 -25.13 10.03
N THR A 131 11.94 -24.56 10.58
CA THR A 131 13.32 -24.98 10.32
C THR A 131 13.60 -26.40 10.82
N GLU A 132 13.04 -26.76 11.98
CA GLU A 132 13.19 -28.08 12.59
C GLU A 132 12.25 -29.15 11.97
N GLY A 133 11.43 -28.79 10.97
CA GLY A 133 10.51 -29.72 10.32
C GLY A 133 9.33 -30.16 11.21
N LYS A 134 8.97 -29.37 12.23
CA LYS A 134 7.91 -29.70 13.19
C LYS A 134 6.51 -29.41 12.68
N LEU A 135 6.34 -28.45 11.75
CA LEU A 135 5.02 -28.08 11.25
C LEU A 135 4.38 -29.21 10.45
N LYS A 136 5.17 -29.96 9.67
CA LYS A 136 4.67 -31.10 8.88
C LYS A 136 4.11 -32.25 9.74
N THR A 137 4.40 -32.29 11.05
CA THR A 137 3.84 -33.27 11.96
C THR A 137 2.40 -32.96 12.39
N LEU A 138 1.92 -31.74 12.09
CA LEU A 138 0.58 -31.30 12.45
C LEU A 138 -0.48 -31.82 11.47
N PRO A 139 -1.71 -32.09 11.95
CA PRO A 139 -2.81 -32.51 11.10
C PRO A 139 -3.06 -31.53 9.95
N GLY A 140 -3.11 -32.03 8.72
CA GLY A 140 -3.36 -31.22 7.52
C GLY A 140 -2.15 -30.42 7.01
N PHE A 141 -0.97 -30.58 7.62
CA PHE A 141 0.29 -30.02 7.14
C PHE A 141 1.11 -31.07 6.37
N THR A 142 1.70 -30.62 5.29
CA THR A 142 2.62 -31.40 4.45
C THR A 142 3.98 -30.69 4.43
N GLU A 143 5.01 -31.40 3.99
CA GLU A 143 6.34 -30.81 3.82
C GLU A 143 6.31 -29.57 2.89
N LYS A 144 5.48 -29.62 1.84
CA LYS A 144 5.27 -28.47 0.94
C LYS A 144 4.68 -27.25 1.67
N LYS A 145 3.65 -27.47 2.51
CA LYS A 145 3.05 -26.38 3.30
C LYS A 145 4.03 -25.80 4.32
N GLU A 146 4.88 -26.62 4.93
CA GLU A 146 5.93 -26.18 5.83
C GLU A 146 6.94 -25.29 5.11
N GLN A 147 7.40 -25.72 3.92
CA GLN A 147 8.29 -24.89 3.08
C GLN A 147 7.65 -23.57 2.63
N ASP A 148 6.36 -23.58 2.30
CA ASP A 148 5.63 -22.38 1.94
C ASP A 148 5.51 -21.41 3.12
N ILE A 149 5.25 -21.93 4.34
CA ILE A 149 5.26 -21.09 5.56
C ILE A 149 6.65 -20.53 5.81
N PHE A 150 7.71 -21.32 5.66
CA PHE A 150 9.08 -20.83 5.82
C PHE A 150 9.39 -19.67 4.87
N LYS A 151 9.02 -19.78 3.59
CA LYS A 151 9.17 -18.68 2.62
C LYS A 151 8.38 -17.42 3.01
N ARG A 152 7.17 -17.60 3.55
CA ARG A 152 6.33 -16.49 4.00
C ARG A 152 6.89 -15.81 5.25
N ILE A 153 7.48 -16.57 6.18
CA ILE A 153 8.23 -16.02 7.33
C ILE A 153 9.39 -15.17 6.85
N GLU A 154 10.19 -15.68 5.91
CA GLU A 154 11.30 -14.93 5.29
C GLU A 154 10.80 -13.63 4.63
N PHE A 155 9.68 -13.71 3.89
CA PHE A 155 9.05 -12.54 3.26
C PHE A 155 8.56 -11.53 4.32
N PHE A 156 7.86 -11.99 5.36
CA PHE A 156 7.39 -11.15 6.45
C PHE A 156 8.54 -10.45 7.19
N LYS A 157 9.63 -11.17 7.46
CA LYS A 157 10.83 -10.59 8.08
C LYS A 157 11.48 -9.49 7.23
N ARG A 158 11.53 -9.68 5.92
CA ARG A 158 12.00 -8.66 4.98
C ARG A 158 11.09 -7.43 4.95
N GLY A 159 9.79 -7.62 5.25
CA GLY A 159 8.79 -6.55 5.34
C GLY A 159 8.70 -5.86 6.70
N LYS A 160 9.27 -6.43 7.76
CA LYS A 160 9.17 -5.86 9.12
C LYS A 160 9.88 -4.51 9.18
N GLY A 161 9.13 -3.46 9.51
CA GLY A 161 9.61 -2.06 9.48
C GLY A 161 9.45 -1.36 8.12
N ARG A 162 8.83 -2.02 7.13
CA ARG A 162 8.50 -1.39 5.85
C ARG A 162 7.03 -0.95 5.83
N LEU A 163 6.77 0.21 5.22
CA LEU A 163 5.43 0.77 5.05
C LEU A 163 4.95 0.56 3.61
N ILE A 164 3.66 0.45 3.41
CA ILE A 164 3.06 0.39 2.08
C ILE A 164 3.25 1.73 1.38
N ILE A 165 3.63 1.71 0.09
CA ILE A 165 3.94 2.93 -0.67
C ILE A 165 2.78 3.94 -0.62
N GLY A 166 1.53 3.49 -0.70
CA GLY A 166 0.35 4.36 -0.65
C GLY A 166 0.23 5.17 0.63
N GLU A 167 0.71 4.65 1.76
CA GLU A 167 0.72 5.35 3.04
C GLU A 167 1.82 6.40 3.14
N VAL A 168 2.96 6.14 2.49
CA VAL A 168 4.18 6.97 2.59
C VAL A 168 4.24 8.03 1.50
N TYR A 169 3.75 7.72 0.31
CA TYR A 169 3.91 8.53 -0.90
C TYR A 169 3.41 9.98 -0.76
N PRO A 170 2.25 10.26 -0.13
CA PRO A 170 1.81 11.65 0.08
C PRO A 170 2.80 12.47 0.92
N LEU A 171 3.33 11.89 2.01
CA LEU A 171 4.33 12.50 2.86
C LEU A 171 5.63 12.76 2.09
N VAL A 172 6.07 11.77 1.32
CA VAL A 172 7.29 11.87 0.49
C VAL A 172 7.16 13.04 -0.49
N LYS A 173 6.04 13.14 -1.21
CA LYS A 173 5.80 14.23 -2.16
C LYS A 173 5.69 15.59 -1.51
N GLN A 174 5.14 15.67 -0.31
CA GLN A 174 5.09 16.91 0.46
C GLN A 174 6.49 17.40 0.84
N ILE A 175 7.35 16.52 1.35
CA ILE A 175 8.74 16.85 1.70
C ILE A 175 9.54 17.21 0.44
N GLU A 176 9.44 16.42 -0.62
CA GLU A 176 10.07 16.68 -1.93
C GLU A 176 9.74 18.08 -2.44
N LYS A 177 8.45 18.44 -2.43
CA LYS A 177 7.99 19.77 -2.82
C LYS A 177 8.59 20.89 -1.97
N ARG A 178 8.70 20.72 -0.66
CA ARG A 178 9.32 21.71 0.22
C ARG A 178 10.81 21.85 -0.04
N LEU A 179 11.53 20.74 -0.25
CA LEU A 179 12.95 20.76 -0.60
C LEU A 179 13.18 21.51 -1.91
N GLN A 180 12.31 21.28 -2.92
CA GLN A 180 12.40 21.95 -4.21
C GLN A 180 12.21 23.48 -4.10
N HIS A 181 11.46 23.96 -3.11
CA HIS A 181 11.22 25.40 -2.91
C HIS A 181 12.32 26.12 -2.13
N ILE A 182 13.36 25.43 -1.66
CA ILE A 182 14.50 26.08 -1.00
C ILE A 182 15.27 26.91 -2.04
N ALA A 183 15.54 28.18 -1.71
CA ALA A 183 16.29 29.05 -2.60
C ALA A 183 17.69 28.49 -2.89
N GLY A 184 18.04 28.32 -4.16
CA GLY A 184 19.31 27.76 -4.63
C GLY A 184 19.26 26.25 -4.88
N VAL A 185 18.16 25.58 -4.59
CA VAL A 185 17.93 24.19 -5.03
C VAL A 185 17.52 24.19 -6.49
N LYS A 186 18.20 23.35 -7.27
CA LYS A 186 17.95 23.12 -8.70
C LYS A 186 17.00 21.94 -8.91
N ASN A 187 17.26 20.84 -8.21
CA ASN A 187 16.47 19.63 -8.26
C ASN A 187 16.36 19.03 -6.86
N ALA A 188 15.20 18.46 -6.53
CA ALA A 188 14.98 17.64 -5.35
C ALA A 188 14.04 16.50 -5.69
N VAL A 189 14.39 15.28 -5.32
CA VAL A 189 13.59 14.09 -5.62
C VAL A 189 13.80 13.01 -4.57
N ALA A 190 12.76 12.25 -4.26
CA ALA A 190 12.91 10.99 -3.55
C ALA A 190 13.43 9.91 -4.53
N ALA A 191 14.51 9.27 -4.16
CA ALA A 191 15.17 8.19 -4.89
C ALA A 191 14.80 6.81 -4.29
N GLY A 192 15.72 5.85 -4.30
CA GLY A 192 15.56 4.55 -3.66
C GLY A 192 14.38 3.75 -4.17
N SER A 193 13.79 2.97 -3.27
CA SER A 193 12.63 2.13 -3.56
C SER A 193 11.37 2.92 -3.90
N ILE A 194 11.22 4.14 -3.39
CA ILE A 194 10.14 5.07 -3.74
C ILE A 194 10.15 5.40 -5.24
N ARG A 195 11.31 5.78 -5.77
CA ARG A 195 11.43 6.13 -7.19
C ARG A 195 11.23 4.93 -8.10
N ARG A 196 11.56 3.74 -7.63
CA ARG A 196 11.31 2.48 -8.33
C ARG A 196 9.88 1.95 -8.16
N MET A 197 9.00 2.70 -7.46
CA MET A 197 7.60 2.35 -7.20
C MET A 197 7.42 0.96 -6.59
N LYS A 198 8.27 0.61 -5.59
CA LYS A 198 8.11 -0.65 -4.86
C LYS A 198 6.87 -0.62 -3.97
N GLU A 199 6.20 -1.75 -3.85
CA GLU A 199 4.97 -1.89 -3.05
C GLU A 199 5.17 -1.52 -1.59
N THR A 200 6.38 -1.76 -1.06
CA THR A 200 6.75 -1.43 0.31
C THR A 200 8.06 -0.66 0.37
N ILE A 201 8.14 0.28 1.31
CA ILE A 201 9.25 1.22 1.50
C ILE A 201 9.86 1.00 2.88
N GLY A 202 11.18 0.80 2.96
CA GLY A 202 11.92 0.64 4.23
C GLY A 202 12.48 1.93 4.76
N ASP A 203 12.94 2.79 3.86
CA ASP A 203 13.56 4.09 4.11
C ASP A 203 13.26 5.04 2.95
N ILE A 204 13.50 6.31 3.13
CA ILE A 204 13.28 7.34 2.11
C ILE A 204 14.61 8.03 1.82
N ASP A 205 15.12 7.86 0.60
CA ASP A 205 16.32 8.55 0.13
C ASP A 205 15.95 9.85 -0.58
N TYR A 206 16.25 11.01 -0.02
CA TYR A 206 16.15 12.30 -0.72
C TYR A 206 17.46 12.70 -1.35
N LEU A 207 17.44 13.04 -2.62
CA LEU A 207 18.56 13.61 -3.34
C LEU A 207 18.25 15.05 -3.74
N VAL A 208 19.17 15.97 -3.47
CA VAL A 208 19.02 17.41 -3.77
C VAL A 208 20.24 17.92 -4.52
N ALA A 209 20.03 18.64 -5.61
CA ALA A 209 21.09 19.38 -6.30
C ALA A 209 21.08 20.83 -5.82
N ALA A 210 22.15 21.26 -5.13
CA ALA A 210 22.32 22.63 -4.64
C ALA A 210 23.77 22.99 -4.43
N ASN A 211 24.08 24.28 -4.51
CA ASN A 211 25.44 24.83 -4.27
C ASN A 211 25.69 25.14 -2.77
N ASP A 212 24.63 25.20 -1.95
CA ASP A 212 24.71 25.42 -0.51
C ASP A 212 24.09 24.22 0.23
N PRO A 213 24.86 23.15 0.45
CA PRO A 213 24.35 21.96 1.14
C PRO A 213 23.92 22.26 2.57
N LYS A 214 24.63 23.14 3.28
CA LYS A 214 24.31 23.47 4.67
C LYS A 214 22.90 24.02 4.84
N ARG A 215 22.50 24.93 3.96
CA ARG A 215 21.16 25.51 3.96
C ARG A 215 20.08 24.45 3.79
N VAL A 216 20.30 23.49 2.90
CA VAL A 216 19.34 22.40 2.64
C VAL A 216 19.26 21.46 3.85
N ILE A 217 20.40 21.06 4.40
CA ILE A 217 20.49 20.22 5.60
C ILE A 217 19.80 20.90 6.79
N ASP A 218 20.13 22.16 7.08
CA ASP A 218 19.56 22.91 8.19
C ASP A 218 18.04 23.07 8.07
N PHE A 219 17.50 23.15 6.84
CA PHE A 219 16.07 23.18 6.58
C PHE A 219 15.44 21.81 6.83
N PHE A 220 16.04 20.75 6.26
CA PHE A 220 15.51 19.38 6.33
C PHE A 220 15.37 18.89 7.78
N VAL A 221 16.42 19.03 8.57
CA VAL A 221 16.42 18.55 9.98
C VAL A 221 15.48 19.34 10.91
N LYS A 222 15.01 20.53 10.47
CA LYS A 222 14.06 21.37 11.21
C LYS A 222 12.62 21.21 10.75
N MET A 223 12.34 20.34 9.79
CA MET A 223 10.97 20.09 9.35
C MET A 223 10.13 19.51 10.49
N PRO A 224 8.84 19.86 10.57
CA PRO A 224 7.95 19.39 11.64
C PRO A 224 7.73 17.86 11.62
N GLU A 225 7.97 17.22 10.48
CA GLU A 225 7.90 15.77 10.32
C GLU A 225 9.10 15.03 10.92
N VAL A 226 10.20 15.71 11.22
CA VAL A 226 11.39 15.11 11.82
C VAL A 226 11.19 14.94 13.32
N GLN A 227 11.21 13.68 13.76
CA GLN A 227 11.11 13.32 15.18
C GLN A 227 12.49 13.31 15.86
N GLU A 228 13.49 12.77 15.15
CA GLU A 228 14.84 12.60 15.71
C GLU A 228 15.90 12.78 14.61
N ILE A 229 17.02 13.41 14.95
CA ILE A 229 18.18 13.52 14.05
C ILE A 229 19.16 12.39 14.42
N LEU A 230 19.27 11.40 13.53
CA LEU A 230 20.17 10.25 13.71
C LEU A 230 21.61 10.57 13.35
N GLY A 231 21.82 11.51 12.44
CA GLY A 231 23.13 11.96 12.00
C GLY A 231 23.07 13.18 11.09
N MET A 232 24.10 14.00 11.15
CA MET A 232 24.20 15.21 10.33
C MET A 232 25.67 15.48 9.97
N GLY A 233 25.91 15.66 8.67
CA GLY A 233 27.19 16.03 8.09
C GLY A 233 27.10 17.27 7.23
N GLN A 234 28.17 17.60 6.48
CA GLN A 234 28.21 18.79 5.61
C GLN A 234 27.24 18.72 4.43
N ALA A 235 27.03 17.53 3.85
CA ALA A 235 26.20 17.32 2.66
C ALA A 235 25.19 16.16 2.85
N LYS A 236 25.12 15.57 4.04
CA LYS A 236 24.22 14.45 4.35
C LYS A 236 23.53 14.66 5.67
N ALA A 237 22.27 14.20 5.77
CA ALA A 237 21.56 14.10 7.03
C ALA A 237 20.75 12.80 7.08
N PHE A 238 20.60 12.25 8.27
CA PHE A 238 19.85 11.03 8.56
C PHE A 238 18.88 11.38 9.67
N VAL A 239 17.59 11.14 9.45
CA VAL A 239 16.55 11.49 10.42
C VAL A 239 15.54 10.34 10.54
N LYS A 240 14.88 10.28 11.69
CA LYS A 240 13.67 9.51 11.88
C LYS A 240 12.47 10.45 11.77
N LEU A 241 11.52 10.11 10.91
CA LEU A 241 10.27 10.86 10.76
C LEU A 241 9.25 10.43 11.83
N ALA A 242 8.29 11.28 12.12
CA ALA A 242 7.20 11.01 13.07
C ALA A 242 6.32 9.81 12.67
N SER A 243 6.34 9.40 11.41
CA SER A 243 5.75 8.16 10.91
C SER A 243 6.52 6.89 11.30
N GLY A 244 7.70 7.03 11.93
CA GLY A 244 8.59 5.92 12.30
C GLY A 244 9.53 5.44 11.20
N ILE A 245 9.41 5.97 9.98
CA ILE A 245 10.31 5.64 8.85
C ILE A 245 11.58 6.49 8.92
N ASP A 246 12.70 5.91 8.52
CA ASP A 246 13.97 6.62 8.41
C ASP A 246 14.02 7.37 7.08
N ALA A 247 14.62 8.57 7.08
CA ALA A 247 14.80 9.35 5.88
C ALA A 247 16.21 9.93 5.80
N ASP A 248 16.85 9.70 4.66
CA ASP A 248 18.19 10.13 4.33
C ASP A 248 18.14 11.27 3.32
N LEU A 249 18.96 12.27 3.52
CA LEU A 249 19.14 13.36 2.57
C LEU A 249 20.61 13.45 2.13
N LEU A 250 20.81 13.48 0.83
CA LEU A 250 22.12 13.82 0.24
C LEU A 250 21.99 15.06 -0.64
N VAL A 251 22.92 15.99 -0.47
CA VAL A 251 23.05 17.16 -1.35
C VAL A 251 24.29 16.99 -2.23
N VAL A 252 24.10 17.17 -3.54
CA VAL A 252 25.17 17.05 -4.55
C VAL A 252 25.24 18.29 -5.42
N PRO A 253 26.39 18.58 -6.05
CA PRO A 253 26.47 19.61 -7.07
C PRO A 253 25.73 19.18 -8.35
N GLU A 254 25.25 20.16 -9.12
CA GLU A 254 24.42 19.94 -10.32
C GLU A 254 25.09 19.00 -11.34
N GLU A 255 26.39 19.13 -11.52
CA GLU A 255 27.15 18.31 -12.44
C GLU A 255 27.30 16.83 -12.03
N SER A 256 26.92 16.45 -10.81
CA SER A 256 26.89 15.07 -10.33
C SER A 256 25.46 14.52 -10.19
N TRP A 257 24.45 15.34 -10.51
CA TRP A 257 23.04 15.02 -10.30
C TRP A 257 22.63 13.68 -10.88
N GLY A 258 22.91 13.45 -12.18
CA GLY A 258 22.48 12.23 -12.87
C GLY A 258 23.17 10.98 -12.34
N ALA A 259 24.44 11.05 -12.01
CA ALA A 259 25.17 9.92 -11.43
C ALA A 259 24.70 9.61 -10.02
N ALA A 260 24.47 10.63 -9.19
CA ALA A 260 23.90 10.46 -7.86
C ALA A 260 22.47 9.90 -7.93
N LEU A 261 21.64 10.42 -8.83
CA LEU A 261 20.28 9.96 -9.03
C LEU A 261 20.23 8.48 -9.44
N GLN A 262 21.09 8.06 -10.37
CA GLN A 262 21.22 6.66 -10.76
C GLN A 262 21.66 5.79 -9.58
N TYR A 263 22.68 6.25 -8.82
CA TYR A 263 23.25 5.50 -7.70
C TYR A 263 22.23 5.30 -6.57
N PHE A 264 21.55 6.36 -6.14
CA PHE A 264 20.57 6.33 -5.05
C PHE A 264 19.24 5.72 -5.46
N THR A 265 18.86 5.78 -6.74
CA THR A 265 17.68 5.05 -7.23
C THR A 265 17.86 3.54 -7.09
N GLY A 266 19.06 2.99 -7.35
CA GLY A 266 19.32 1.57 -7.29
C GLY A 266 18.62 0.81 -8.44
N SER A 267 18.23 -0.46 -8.27
CA SER A 267 18.48 -1.27 -7.07
C SER A 267 19.96 -1.47 -6.81
N LYS A 268 20.31 -2.06 -5.67
CA LYS A 268 21.69 -2.43 -5.37
C LYS A 268 22.24 -3.34 -6.45
N GLU A 269 21.48 -4.34 -6.86
CA GLU A 269 21.83 -5.32 -7.89
C GLU A 269 22.02 -4.65 -9.25
N HIS A 270 21.12 -3.76 -9.64
CA HIS A 270 21.23 -2.96 -10.87
C HIS A 270 22.49 -2.10 -10.86
N SER A 271 22.73 -1.35 -9.78
CA SER A 271 23.92 -0.51 -9.63
C SER A 271 25.23 -1.31 -9.65
N VAL A 272 25.24 -2.54 -9.13
CA VAL A 272 26.39 -3.46 -9.22
C VAL A 272 26.67 -3.85 -10.68
N GLN A 273 25.64 -4.14 -11.47
CA GLN A 273 25.82 -4.47 -12.89
C GLN A 273 26.35 -3.28 -13.70
N LEU A 274 25.79 -2.07 -13.48
CA LEU A 274 26.32 -0.87 -14.14
C LEU A 274 27.79 -0.61 -13.80
N ARG A 275 28.21 -0.80 -12.55
CA ARG A 275 29.62 -0.69 -12.16
C ARG A 275 30.51 -1.73 -12.83
N LYS A 276 30.04 -2.99 -12.98
CA LYS A 276 30.80 -4.02 -13.73
C LYS A 276 30.99 -3.62 -15.20
N ILE A 277 29.96 -3.06 -15.84
CA ILE A 277 30.01 -2.57 -17.21
C ILE A 277 31.03 -1.39 -17.30
N ALA A 278 30.96 -0.45 -16.35
CA ALA A 278 31.92 0.66 -16.32
C ALA A 278 33.37 0.15 -16.24
N ILE A 279 33.64 -0.78 -15.30
CA ILE A 279 34.96 -1.39 -15.13
C ILE A 279 35.44 -2.08 -16.42
N SER A 280 34.58 -2.86 -17.10
CA SER A 280 34.94 -3.55 -18.35
C SER A 280 35.30 -2.60 -19.49
N LYS A 281 34.86 -1.33 -19.41
CA LYS A 281 35.17 -0.25 -20.35
C LYS A 281 36.35 0.63 -19.88
N GLY A 282 37.00 0.30 -18.76
CA GLY A 282 38.04 1.10 -18.17
C GLY A 282 37.58 2.38 -17.48
N PHE A 283 36.32 2.41 -17.04
CA PHE A 283 35.70 3.53 -16.33
C PHE A 283 35.47 3.20 -14.87
N ARG A 284 35.38 4.23 -14.03
CA ARG A 284 34.91 4.17 -12.64
C ARG A 284 33.57 4.89 -12.54
N LEU A 285 32.52 4.21 -12.03
CA LEU A 285 31.21 4.77 -11.78
C LEU A 285 30.93 4.85 -10.27
N ASN A 286 30.57 6.03 -9.80
CA ASN A 286 30.08 6.29 -8.44
C ASN A 286 29.04 7.41 -8.45
N GLU A 287 28.58 7.84 -7.26
CA GLU A 287 27.59 8.90 -7.08
C GLU A 287 28.03 10.28 -7.60
N TRP A 288 29.31 10.48 -7.86
CA TRP A 288 29.89 11.75 -8.36
C TRP A 288 30.01 11.78 -9.88
N GLY A 289 29.94 10.65 -10.56
CA GLY A 289 30.05 10.59 -12.02
C GLY A 289 30.61 9.30 -12.57
N VAL A 290 30.81 9.30 -13.90
CA VAL A 290 31.60 8.33 -14.64
C VAL A 290 32.98 8.95 -14.90
N PHE A 291 34.03 8.23 -14.53
CA PHE A 291 35.41 8.73 -14.63
C PHE A 291 36.26 7.83 -15.53
N LYS A 292 37.14 8.44 -16.33
CA LYS A 292 38.26 7.79 -17.03
C LYS A 292 39.57 8.31 -16.41
N GLY A 293 40.25 7.48 -15.63
CA GLY A 293 41.29 7.97 -14.72
C GLY A 293 40.62 8.94 -13.71
N ASP A 294 41.22 10.13 -13.57
CA ASP A 294 40.69 11.19 -12.68
C ASP A 294 39.74 12.15 -13.38
N LYS A 295 39.59 12.05 -14.70
CA LYS A 295 38.72 12.92 -15.46
C LYS A 295 37.29 12.41 -15.43
N ARG A 296 36.34 13.24 -14.93
CA ARG A 296 34.91 12.99 -15.06
C ARG A 296 34.49 13.18 -16.53
N ILE A 297 33.79 12.19 -17.08
CA ILE A 297 33.38 12.14 -18.49
C ILE A 297 31.85 12.17 -18.66
N ALA A 298 31.07 11.87 -17.59
CA ALA A 298 29.62 11.97 -17.54
C ALA A 298 29.14 12.06 -16.08
N GLY A 299 27.90 12.52 -15.85
CA GLY A 299 27.33 12.54 -14.51
C GLY A 299 26.22 13.57 -14.30
N ALA A 300 26.05 14.54 -15.20
CA ALA A 300 25.05 15.59 -15.04
C ALA A 300 23.62 15.05 -15.23
N THR A 301 23.40 14.09 -16.11
CA THR A 301 22.11 13.42 -16.27
C THR A 301 22.25 11.89 -16.23
N GLU A 302 21.17 11.17 -15.90
CA GLU A 302 21.16 9.70 -15.96
C GLU A 302 21.40 9.20 -17.38
N GLU A 303 20.82 9.87 -18.38
CA GLU A 303 20.96 9.52 -19.79
C GLU A 303 22.42 9.55 -20.23
N GLU A 304 23.18 10.57 -19.79
CA GLU A 304 24.63 10.63 -20.03
C GLU A 304 25.37 9.44 -19.42
N VAL A 305 25.01 9.06 -18.19
CA VAL A 305 25.61 7.90 -17.51
C VAL A 305 25.36 6.62 -18.30
N TYR A 306 24.09 6.33 -18.64
CA TYR A 306 23.73 5.14 -19.41
C TYR A 306 24.35 5.13 -20.80
N LYS A 307 24.30 6.24 -21.52
CA LYS A 307 24.90 6.39 -22.85
C LYS A 307 26.41 6.16 -22.82
N THR A 308 27.13 6.68 -21.82
CA THR A 308 28.54 6.48 -21.64
C THR A 308 28.90 5.00 -21.41
N LEU A 309 28.01 4.27 -20.75
CA LEU A 309 28.09 2.83 -20.57
C LEU A 309 27.66 2.02 -21.80
N GLY A 310 27.14 2.68 -22.85
CA GLY A 310 26.64 2.03 -24.06
C GLY A 310 25.31 1.34 -23.84
N LEU A 311 24.46 1.96 -23.05
CA LEU A 311 23.12 1.47 -22.72
C LEU A 311 22.08 2.55 -23.06
N GLN A 312 20.89 2.11 -23.51
CA GLN A 312 19.70 2.93 -23.46
C GLN A 312 19.37 3.27 -22.00
N TRP A 313 18.81 4.45 -21.73
CA TRP A 313 18.32 4.80 -20.40
C TRP A 313 17.19 3.83 -19.97
N ILE A 314 17.27 3.36 -18.73
CA ILE A 314 16.32 2.38 -18.17
C ILE A 314 15.45 3.10 -17.15
N PRO A 315 14.11 3.03 -17.27
CA PRO A 315 13.19 3.60 -16.29
C PRO A 315 13.45 3.06 -14.88
N PRO A 316 13.29 3.88 -13.84
CA PRO A 316 13.51 3.47 -12.44
C PRO A 316 12.75 2.21 -12.05
N GLU A 317 11.49 2.10 -12.47
CA GLU A 317 10.59 0.99 -12.17
C GLU A 317 11.10 -0.37 -12.68
N MET A 318 11.97 -0.36 -13.68
CA MET A 318 12.56 -1.57 -14.25
C MET A 318 13.90 -1.97 -13.64
N ARG A 319 14.52 -1.15 -12.77
CA ARG A 319 15.89 -1.34 -12.26
C ARG A 319 16.00 -2.37 -11.15
N GLU A 320 15.56 -3.59 -11.38
CA GLU A 320 15.54 -4.69 -10.39
C GLU A 320 16.47 -5.87 -10.77
N ASN A 321 17.35 -5.69 -11.76
CA ASN A 321 18.24 -6.73 -12.30
C ASN A 321 17.48 -7.98 -12.80
N ALA A 322 16.37 -7.73 -13.49
CA ALA A 322 15.46 -8.74 -14.06
C ALA A 322 15.61 -8.89 -15.59
N GLY A 323 16.74 -8.47 -16.17
CA GLY A 323 17.03 -8.53 -17.60
C GLY A 323 17.02 -7.17 -18.30
N GLU A 324 16.68 -6.08 -17.60
CA GLU A 324 16.59 -4.73 -18.16
C GLU A 324 17.93 -4.19 -18.70
N ILE A 325 19.05 -4.64 -18.13
CA ILE A 325 20.40 -4.26 -18.62
C ILE A 325 20.61 -4.78 -20.05
N GLU A 326 20.18 -6.00 -20.33
CA GLU A 326 20.31 -6.59 -21.67
C GLU A 326 19.39 -5.90 -22.67
N LEU A 327 18.16 -5.56 -22.26
CA LEU A 327 17.26 -4.72 -23.06
C LEU A 327 17.91 -3.37 -23.39
N GLY A 328 18.56 -2.74 -22.40
CA GLY A 328 19.28 -1.47 -22.59
C GLY A 328 20.44 -1.56 -23.56
N ARG A 329 21.14 -2.71 -23.64
CA ARG A 329 22.21 -2.95 -24.63
C ARG A 329 21.68 -3.10 -26.05
N GLN A 330 20.47 -3.60 -26.20
CA GLN A 330 19.85 -3.88 -27.49
C GLN A 330 18.95 -2.73 -27.98
N ASP A 331 18.89 -1.61 -27.26
CA ASP A 331 17.96 -0.50 -27.50
C ASP A 331 16.47 -0.95 -27.54
N LYS A 332 16.12 -1.93 -26.69
CA LYS A 332 14.80 -2.55 -26.60
C LYS A 332 14.06 -2.27 -25.27
N VAL A 333 14.50 -1.27 -24.50
CA VAL A 333 13.79 -0.88 -23.29
C VAL A 333 12.39 -0.40 -23.68
N PRO A 334 11.31 -1.02 -23.17
CA PRO A 334 9.96 -0.63 -23.53
C PRO A 334 9.64 0.79 -23.01
N LYS A 335 8.79 1.50 -23.75
CA LYS A 335 8.18 2.73 -23.25
C LYS A 335 7.12 2.34 -22.23
N LEU A 336 7.31 2.75 -20.97
CA LEU A 336 6.32 2.55 -19.91
C LEU A 336 5.15 3.51 -20.08
N VAL A 337 4.00 3.15 -19.46
CA VAL A 337 2.85 4.03 -19.33
C VAL A 337 3.27 5.25 -18.51
N GLU A 338 3.00 6.44 -19.03
CA GLU A 338 3.38 7.69 -18.38
C GLU A 338 2.39 8.03 -17.25
N TYR A 339 2.89 8.58 -16.14
CA TYR A 339 2.04 9.07 -15.06
C TYR A 339 1.11 10.17 -15.59
N GLY A 340 -0.17 10.10 -15.21
CA GLY A 340 -1.21 11.03 -15.68
C GLY A 340 -1.71 10.79 -17.10
N SER A 341 -1.25 9.72 -17.79
CA SER A 341 -1.74 9.35 -19.12
C SER A 341 -3.04 8.54 -19.09
N LEU A 342 -3.42 7.98 -17.93
CA LEU A 342 -4.68 7.27 -17.77
C LEU A 342 -5.85 8.24 -17.92
N LYS A 343 -6.84 7.85 -18.76
CA LYS A 343 -7.99 8.67 -19.12
C LYS A 343 -9.29 8.23 -18.48
N GLY A 344 -9.34 7.02 -17.96
CA GLY A 344 -10.56 6.49 -17.36
C GLY A 344 -10.29 5.39 -16.37
N ASP A 345 -11.32 5.07 -15.59
CA ASP A 345 -11.39 3.92 -14.69
C ASP A 345 -12.60 3.08 -15.06
N LEU A 346 -12.39 1.79 -15.30
CA LEU A 346 -13.42 0.85 -15.76
C LEU A 346 -13.90 -0.09 -14.64
N GLN A 347 -13.49 0.16 -13.38
CA GLN A 347 -13.89 -0.66 -12.24
C GLN A 347 -14.18 0.25 -11.03
N VAL A 348 -15.41 0.78 -10.97
CA VAL A 348 -15.85 1.71 -9.94
C VAL A 348 -17.20 1.28 -9.38
N HIS A 349 -17.29 1.15 -8.05
CA HIS A 349 -18.50 0.79 -7.35
C HIS A 349 -19.12 2.00 -6.65
N SER A 350 -20.45 2.10 -6.70
CA SER A 350 -21.21 3.15 -6.06
C SER A 350 -21.95 2.64 -4.79
N GLU A 351 -22.66 3.54 -4.12
CA GLU A 351 -23.52 3.19 -2.99
C GLU A 351 -24.68 2.23 -3.34
N ASN A 352 -24.90 1.99 -4.64
CA ASN A 352 -25.93 1.05 -5.08
C ASN A 352 -25.53 -0.41 -4.82
N SER A 353 -24.22 -0.69 -4.63
CA SER A 353 -23.74 -1.99 -4.17
C SER A 353 -22.89 -1.83 -2.89
N ASP A 354 -21.60 -1.99 -2.93
CA ASP A 354 -20.70 -1.96 -1.77
C ASP A 354 -19.82 -0.71 -1.69
N GLY A 355 -19.98 0.24 -2.62
CA GLY A 355 -19.34 1.55 -2.55
C GLY A 355 -20.00 2.45 -1.48
N THR A 356 -19.40 3.61 -1.23
CA THR A 356 -19.84 4.54 -0.17
C THR A 356 -20.30 5.89 -0.70
N ALA A 357 -20.17 6.13 -1.99
CA ALA A 357 -20.51 7.40 -2.62
C ALA A 357 -21.51 7.23 -3.77
N THR A 358 -22.30 8.27 -4.01
CA THR A 358 -23.22 8.32 -5.14
C THR A 358 -22.47 8.33 -6.47
N ILE A 359 -23.12 7.89 -7.56
CA ILE A 359 -22.56 7.93 -8.92
C ILE A 359 -22.08 9.35 -9.28
N GLU A 360 -22.83 10.37 -8.88
CA GLU A 360 -22.48 11.78 -9.15
C GLU A 360 -21.22 12.22 -8.37
N GLU A 361 -21.07 11.79 -7.12
CA GLU A 361 -19.88 12.07 -6.32
C GLU A 361 -18.66 11.32 -6.87
N MET A 362 -18.80 10.07 -7.30
CA MET A 362 -17.75 9.30 -7.95
C MET A 362 -17.29 9.99 -9.24
N ALA A 363 -18.21 10.43 -10.08
CA ALA A 363 -17.91 11.17 -11.33
C ALA A 363 -17.18 12.49 -11.02
N ARG A 364 -17.62 13.25 -10.01
CA ARG A 364 -16.96 14.48 -9.57
C ARG A 364 -15.54 14.23 -9.06
N GLY A 365 -15.35 13.19 -8.26
CA GLY A 365 -14.04 12.78 -7.76
C GLY A 365 -13.10 12.37 -8.90
N ALA A 366 -13.57 11.55 -9.83
CA ALA A 366 -12.81 11.08 -10.99
C ALA A 366 -12.39 12.25 -11.90
N LYS A 367 -13.30 13.20 -12.19
CA LYS A 367 -12.99 14.42 -12.94
C LYS A 367 -11.94 15.28 -12.22
N ALA A 368 -12.05 15.44 -10.89
CA ALA A 368 -11.06 16.16 -10.08
C ALA A 368 -9.70 15.46 -10.07
N PHE A 369 -9.68 14.13 -10.20
CA PHE A 369 -8.48 13.33 -10.34
C PHE A 369 -7.82 13.43 -11.73
N GLY A 370 -8.53 13.98 -12.71
CA GLY A 370 -8.04 14.21 -14.09
C GLY A 370 -8.41 13.10 -15.08
N LEU A 371 -9.40 12.27 -14.74
CA LEU A 371 -9.96 11.31 -15.68
C LEU A 371 -11.00 11.97 -16.59
N ASP A 372 -11.17 11.40 -17.78
CA ASP A 372 -12.15 11.84 -18.78
C ASP A 372 -13.45 11.02 -18.70
N TYR A 373 -13.38 9.78 -18.15
CA TYR A 373 -14.54 8.88 -17.99
C TYR A 373 -14.35 7.86 -16.84
N ILE A 374 -15.47 7.29 -16.38
CA ILE A 374 -15.53 6.13 -15.49
C ILE A 374 -16.60 5.15 -15.97
N ALA A 375 -16.47 3.87 -15.60
CA ALA A 375 -17.54 2.89 -15.69
C ALA A 375 -18.04 2.54 -14.28
N ILE A 376 -19.35 2.65 -14.06
CA ILE A 376 -19.98 2.20 -12.81
C ILE A 376 -20.25 0.70 -12.94
N THR A 377 -19.50 -0.08 -12.19
CA THR A 377 -19.46 -1.55 -12.24
C THR A 377 -20.01 -2.17 -10.96
N ASP A 378 -21.13 -1.68 -10.47
CA ASP A 378 -21.76 -2.22 -9.27
C ASP A 378 -22.01 -3.72 -9.40
N HIS A 379 -21.88 -4.45 -8.29
CA HIS A 379 -22.09 -5.89 -8.23
C HIS A 379 -23.53 -6.28 -8.61
N THR A 380 -23.69 -7.52 -9.09
CA THR A 380 -25.00 -8.08 -9.47
C THR A 380 -25.52 -9.09 -8.44
N LYS A 381 -26.76 -9.47 -8.60
CA LYS A 381 -27.63 -10.18 -7.63
C LYS A 381 -27.03 -11.42 -6.97
N SER A 382 -26.09 -12.11 -7.61
CA SER A 382 -25.47 -13.29 -7.01
C SER A 382 -24.54 -12.93 -5.84
N LEU A 383 -24.01 -11.71 -5.78
CA LEU A 383 -23.19 -11.24 -4.68
C LEU A 383 -24.01 -10.45 -3.63
N LYS A 384 -24.90 -11.16 -2.94
CA LYS A 384 -25.81 -10.57 -1.93
C LYS A 384 -25.10 -9.84 -0.79
N LEU A 385 -23.87 -10.22 -0.45
CA LEU A 385 -23.08 -9.58 0.61
C LEU A 385 -22.67 -8.15 0.25
N ALA A 386 -22.52 -7.87 -1.05
CA ALA A 386 -22.20 -6.55 -1.56
C ALA A 386 -23.45 -5.75 -1.95
N GLY A 387 -24.66 -6.24 -1.68
CA GLY A 387 -25.88 -5.56 -2.10
C GLY A 387 -26.12 -5.58 -3.60
N GLY A 388 -25.65 -6.66 -4.29
CA GLY A 388 -25.67 -6.74 -5.76
C GLY A 388 -27.06 -6.54 -6.35
N LEU A 389 -27.13 -5.77 -7.44
CA LEU A 389 -28.32 -5.26 -8.11
C LEU A 389 -29.06 -6.36 -8.90
N GLU A 390 -30.37 -6.31 -8.86
CA GLU A 390 -31.24 -7.09 -9.73
C GLU A 390 -31.37 -6.44 -11.13
N GLU A 391 -31.93 -7.15 -12.09
CA GLU A 391 -32.05 -6.70 -13.49
C GLU A 391 -32.72 -5.34 -13.65
N GLN A 392 -33.80 -5.11 -12.89
CA GLN A 392 -34.55 -3.85 -12.96
C GLN A 392 -33.74 -2.68 -12.39
N GLU A 393 -33.02 -2.90 -11.28
CA GLU A 393 -32.18 -1.90 -10.64
C GLU A 393 -31.01 -1.50 -11.53
N LEU A 394 -30.40 -2.45 -12.27
CA LEU A 394 -29.38 -2.16 -13.27
C LEU A 394 -29.88 -1.26 -14.41
N LEU A 395 -31.12 -1.50 -14.89
CA LEU A 395 -31.71 -0.66 -15.93
C LEU A 395 -32.03 0.74 -15.40
N GLU A 396 -32.55 0.86 -14.20
CA GLU A 396 -32.80 2.15 -13.55
C GLU A 396 -31.49 2.92 -13.30
N GLN A 397 -30.41 2.22 -12.95
CA GLN A 397 -29.08 2.81 -12.83
C GLN A 397 -28.57 3.31 -14.19
N ALA A 398 -28.72 2.54 -15.27
CA ALA A 398 -28.34 2.95 -16.61
C ALA A 398 -29.09 4.20 -17.08
N ASP A 399 -30.39 4.27 -16.81
CA ASP A 399 -31.22 5.45 -17.10
C ASP A 399 -30.76 6.68 -16.29
N LYS A 400 -30.44 6.51 -15.01
CA LYS A 400 -29.88 7.57 -14.15
C LYS A 400 -28.52 8.05 -14.67
N ILE A 401 -27.65 7.14 -15.11
CA ILE A 401 -26.37 7.46 -15.72
C ILE A 401 -26.56 8.26 -17.01
N SER A 402 -27.52 7.87 -17.85
CA SER A 402 -27.86 8.62 -19.08
C SER A 402 -28.26 10.07 -18.77
N GLN A 403 -29.15 10.27 -17.77
CA GLN A 403 -29.55 11.62 -17.34
C GLN A 403 -28.39 12.43 -16.73
N LEU A 404 -27.45 11.78 -16.03
CA LEU A 404 -26.24 12.42 -15.53
C LEU A 404 -25.31 12.85 -16.68
N ASN A 405 -25.13 12.02 -17.69
CA ASN A 405 -24.35 12.33 -18.88
C ASN A 405 -24.90 13.53 -19.65
N ASP A 406 -26.23 13.65 -19.77
CA ASP A 406 -26.88 14.82 -20.40
C ASP A 406 -26.55 16.12 -19.67
N ARG A 407 -26.39 16.07 -18.34
CA ARG A 407 -26.00 17.22 -17.51
C ARG A 407 -24.51 17.52 -17.58
N LEU A 408 -23.68 16.48 -17.64
CA LEU A 408 -22.20 16.60 -17.71
C LEU A 408 -21.71 17.02 -19.11
N ARG A 409 -22.57 16.87 -20.12
CA ARG A 409 -22.27 17.15 -21.55
C ARG A 409 -21.03 16.38 -22.03
N GLU A 410 -20.15 17.03 -22.82
CA GLU A 410 -18.93 16.37 -23.33
C GLU A 410 -17.73 16.47 -22.39
N GLU A 411 -17.88 17.07 -21.20
CA GLU A 411 -16.75 17.31 -20.31
C GLU A 411 -16.30 16.07 -19.51
N PHE A 412 -17.19 15.11 -19.31
CA PHE A 412 -16.92 13.87 -18.58
C PHE A 412 -17.96 12.83 -18.96
N ARG A 413 -17.56 11.57 -19.12
CA ARG A 413 -18.46 10.46 -19.47
C ARG A 413 -18.55 9.43 -18.35
N ILE A 414 -19.77 9.05 -17.98
CA ILE A 414 -20.06 7.89 -17.14
C ILE A 414 -20.57 6.78 -18.04
N LEU A 415 -19.91 5.63 -18.02
CA LEU A 415 -20.35 4.43 -18.72
C LEU A 415 -21.25 3.62 -17.80
N SER A 416 -22.41 3.21 -18.31
CA SER A 416 -23.28 2.24 -17.64
C SER A 416 -22.65 0.85 -17.76
N SER A 417 -22.48 0.19 -16.61
CA SER A 417 -21.79 -1.10 -16.53
C SER A 417 -22.33 -1.94 -15.38
N ALA A 418 -21.81 -3.16 -15.26
CA ALA A 418 -22.01 -4.03 -14.10
C ALA A 418 -20.82 -4.97 -13.96
N GLU A 419 -20.50 -5.38 -12.74
CA GLU A 419 -19.64 -6.52 -12.44
C GLU A 419 -20.52 -7.76 -12.26
N VAL A 420 -20.70 -8.54 -13.34
CA VAL A 420 -21.53 -9.73 -13.32
C VAL A 420 -20.75 -10.97 -12.88
N ASN A 421 -21.45 -11.91 -12.22
CA ASN A 421 -20.83 -13.12 -11.75
C ASN A 421 -20.86 -14.21 -12.83
N ILE A 422 -19.71 -14.86 -13.06
CA ILE A 422 -19.61 -16.08 -13.85
C ILE A 422 -20.02 -17.26 -12.98
N MET A 423 -21.14 -17.89 -13.33
CA MET A 423 -21.69 -19.02 -12.60
C MET A 423 -20.89 -20.30 -12.86
N LYS A 424 -21.07 -21.33 -12.01
CA LYS A 424 -20.35 -22.61 -12.11
C LYS A 424 -20.48 -23.33 -13.46
N ASP A 425 -21.57 -23.07 -14.17
CA ASP A 425 -21.84 -23.62 -15.51
C ASP A 425 -21.32 -22.73 -16.66
N GLY A 426 -20.67 -21.61 -16.32
CA GLY A 426 -20.15 -20.63 -17.27
C GLY A 426 -21.18 -19.60 -17.75
N SER A 427 -22.41 -19.65 -17.29
CA SER A 427 -23.42 -18.61 -17.56
C SER A 427 -23.15 -17.37 -16.71
N LEU A 428 -23.73 -16.23 -17.11
CA LEU A 428 -23.73 -15.01 -16.31
C LEU A 428 -25.01 -14.95 -15.45
N ASP A 429 -24.93 -14.33 -14.29
CA ASP A 429 -26.07 -14.18 -13.38
C ASP A 429 -27.10 -13.14 -13.84
N ILE A 430 -26.76 -12.32 -14.83
CA ILE A 430 -27.66 -11.35 -15.47
C ILE A 430 -27.92 -11.80 -16.93
N PRO A 431 -29.19 -11.77 -17.41
CA PRO A 431 -29.50 -12.18 -18.78
C PRO A 431 -29.01 -11.16 -19.80
N ASN A 432 -28.62 -11.66 -20.99
CA ASN A 432 -28.10 -10.85 -22.09
C ASN A 432 -29.03 -9.71 -22.51
N THR A 433 -30.35 -9.89 -22.41
CA THR A 433 -31.35 -8.85 -22.72
C THR A 433 -31.22 -7.59 -21.85
N VAL A 434 -30.61 -7.71 -20.67
CA VAL A 434 -30.27 -6.58 -19.79
C VAL A 434 -28.86 -6.08 -20.12
N LEU A 435 -27.90 -7.00 -20.26
CA LEU A 435 -26.50 -6.66 -20.52
C LEU A 435 -26.31 -5.90 -21.84
N ASP A 436 -27.09 -6.22 -22.87
CA ASP A 436 -27.10 -5.53 -24.16
C ASP A 436 -27.49 -4.04 -24.09
N LYS A 437 -28.03 -3.60 -22.97
CA LYS A 437 -28.40 -2.18 -22.72
C LYS A 437 -27.33 -1.40 -21.97
N LEU A 438 -26.26 -2.05 -21.54
CA LEU A 438 -25.12 -1.41 -20.87
C LEU A 438 -24.04 -1.05 -21.87
N ASP A 439 -23.26 0.00 -21.56
CA ASP A 439 -22.14 0.42 -22.42
C ASP A 439 -20.99 -0.60 -22.41
N ILE A 440 -20.73 -1.23 -21.26
CA ILE A 440 -19.68 -2.23 -21.04
C ILE A 440 -20.09 -3.19 -19.93
N VAL A 441 -19.55 -4.40 -19.91
CA VAL A 441 -19.79 -5.40 -18.87
C VAL A 441 -18.46 -6.00 -18.41
N GLY A 442 -18.20 -5.94 -17.11
CA GLY A 442 -17.15 -6.69 -16.43
C GLY A 442 -17.71 -8.04 -15.94
N ALA A 443 -16.94 -9.11 -16.06
CA ALA A 443 -17.34 -10.41 -15.53
C ALA A 443 -16.26 -10.99 -14.62
N ALA A 444 -16.66 -11.43 -13.43
CA ALA A 444 -15.79 -11.98 -12.39
C ALA A 444 -16.31 -13.34 -11.89
N ILE A 445 -15.41 -14.13 -11.23
CA ILE A 445 -15.72 -15.44 -10.64
C ILE A 445 -15.99 -15.30 -9.15
#